data_a38a9cfdd191e4f7d1e40a1303215ab2
#
_entry.id   a38a9cfdd191e4f7d1e40a1303215ab2
#
_cell.length_a   1.000
_cell.length_b   1.000
_cell.length_c   1.000
_cell.angle_alpha   90.00
_cell.angle_beta   90.00
_cell.angle_gamma   90.00
#
_symmetry.space_group_name_H-M   'P 1'
#
loop_
_entity.id
_entity.type
_entity.pdbx_description
1 polymer ?
#
loop_
_entity_poly.entity_id
_entity_poly.type
_entity_poly.pdbx_seq_one_letter_code
_entity_poly.pdbx_strand_id
1 'polypeptide(L)' 'MKDIVIDTEFVTLGQLLKMTDAISSGGMAKWFLSENDVYVNGEIDDRRGRKLRNGDVVNIPGVGRFRIVGEIEAE' A
#
# COMPACT_ATOMS: atom_id res chain seq x y z
N MET A 1 2.83 5.86 -12.66
CA MET A 1 2.79 4.91 -11.54
C MET A 1 4.17 4.78 -10.95
N LYS A 2 4.26 4.83 -9.65
CA LYS A 2 5.56 4.78 -8.97
C LYS A 2 5.79 3.39 -8.40
N ASP A 3 6.99 2.86 -8.57
CA ASP A 3 7.36 1.56 -8.02
C ASP A 3 7.80 1.71 -6.57
N ILE A 4 7.30 0.82 -5.71
CA ILE A 4 7.73 0.73 -4.33
C ILE A 4 8.47 -0.59 -4.20
N VAL A 5 9.78 -0.51 -4.06
CA VAL A 5 10.63 -1.70 -3.98
C VAL A 5 10.71 -2.15 -2.53
N ILE A 6 10.42 -3.42 -2.30
CA ILE A 6 10.46 -4.00 -0.96
C ILE A 6 11.45 -5.17 -0.96
N ASP A 7 12.11 -5.36 0.17
CA ASP A 7 13.07 -6.46 0.34
C ASP A 7 12.50 -7.55 1.26
N THR A 8 11.20 -7.56 1.44
CA THR A 8 10.48 -8.54 2.22
C THR A 8 9.44 -9.22 1.33
N GLU A 9 8.83 -10.30 1.81
CA GLU A 9 7.79 -10.99 1.03
C GLU A 9 6.58 -10.10 0.78
N PHE A 10 6.26 -9.22 1.72
CA PHE A 10 5.10 -8.36 1.61
C PHE A 10 5.28 -7.13 2.50
N VAL A 11 4.46 -6.12 2.24
CA VAL A 11 4.23 -5.02 3.16
C VAL A 11 2.72 -4.94 3.37
N THR A 12 2.30 -4.38 4.49
CA THR A 12 0.87 -4.19 4.71
C THR A 12 0.41 -2.88 4.08
N LEU A 13 -0.89 -2.77 3.83
CA LEU A 13 -1.46 -1.54 3.29
C LEU A 13 -1.16 -0.36 4.21
N GLY A 14 -1.28 -0.55 5.52
CA GLY A 14 -0.95 0.52 6.47
C GLY A 14 0.50 0.96 6.36
N GLN A 15 1.42 0.01 6.18
CA GLN A 15 2.83 0.35 6.00
C GLN A 15 3.04 1.13 4.71
N LEU A 16 2.36 0.76 3.65
CA LEU A 16 2.46 1.46 2.38
C LEU A 16 1.98 2.91 2.50
N LEU A 17 0.89 3.14 3.22
CA LEU A 17 0.39 4.49 3.44
C LEU A 17 1.45 5.37 4.10
N LYS A 18 2.19 4.80 5.06
CA LYS A 18 3.26 5.53 5.72
C LYS A 18 4.44 5.75 4.79
N MET A 19 4.82 4.73 4.02
CA MET A 19 5.94 4.80 3.09
C MET A 19 5.74 5.86 2.01
N THR A 20 4.49 6.11 1.63
CA THR A 20 4.14 7.06 0.58
C THR A 20 3.77 8.44 1.14
N ASP A 21 3.93 8.63 2.45
CA ASP A 21 3.60 9.87 3.14
C ASP A 21 2.11 10.23 3.07
N ALA A 22 1.26 9.28 2.77
CA ALA A 22 -0.18 9.49 2.85
C ALA A 22 -0.60 9.74 4.31
N ILE A 23 0.15 9.14 5.23
CA ILE A 23 -0.02 9.35 6.67
C ILE A 23 1.35 9.60 7.28
N SER A 24 1.40 10.25 8.44
CA SER A 24 2.65 10.57 9.10
C SER A 24 3.03 9.56 10.16
N SER A 25 2.11 8.73 10.61
CA SER A 25 2.41 7.67 11.58
C SER A 25 1.51 6.48 11.32
N GLY A 26 1.99 5.29 11.73
CA GLY A 26 1.23 4.06 11.54
C GLY A 26 -0.13 4.06 12.24
N GLY A 27 -0.25 4.80 13.35
CA GLY A 27 -1.52 4.87 14.05
C GLY A 27 -2.62 5.58 13.29
N MET A 28 -2.29 6.30 12.22
CA MET A 28 -3.27 7.00 11.41
C MET A 28 -3.89 6.13 10.32
N ALA A 29 -3.37 4.92 10.11
CA ALA A 29 -3.79 4.10 8.99
C ALA A 29 -5.28 3.77 9.02
N LYS A 30 -5.79 3.38 10.17
CA LYS A 30 -7.20 3.01 10.30
C LYS A 30 -8.09 4.21 10.00
N TRP A 31 -7.74 5.37 10.56
CA TRP A 31 -8.49 6.60 10.30
C TRP A 31 -8.46 6.94 8.81
N PHE A 32 -7.26 6.92 8.21
CA PHE A 32 -7.12 7.29 6.80
C PHE A 32 -7.99 6.41 5.91
N LEU A 33 -7.97 5.10 6.15
CA LEU A 33 -8.72 4.15 5.34
C LEU A 33 -10.23 4.27 5.56
N SER A 34 -10.66 4.80 6.69
CA SER A 34 -12.07 5.05 6.93
C SER A 34 -12.57 6.32 6.23
N GLU A 35 -11.65 7.26 5.95
CA GLU A 35 -12.01 8.54 5.37
C GLU A 35 -11.71 8.64 3.87
N ASN A 36 -10.94 7.70 3.32
CA ASN A 36 -10.51 7.76 1.93
C ASN A 36 -10.69 6.41 1.27
N ASP A 37 -11.12 6.42 0.02
CA ASP A 37 -11.21 5.21 -0.76
C ASP A 37 -9.82 4.86 -1.31
N VAL A 38 -9.27 3.75 -0.88
CA VAL A 38 -7.99 3.25 -1.37
C VAL A 38 -8.26 1.98 -2.14
N TYR A 39 -7.68 1.87 -3.33
CA TYR A 39 -7.95 0.74 -4.22
C TYR A 39 -6.72 -0.15 -4.31
N VAL A 40 -6.93 -1.44 -4.08
CA VAL A 40 -5.89 -2.45 -4.27
C VAL A 40 -6.32 -3.31 -5.45
N ASN A 41 -5.52 -3.28 -6.50
CA ASN A 41 -5.82 -4.01 -7.74
C ASN A 41 -7.22 -3.68 -8.27
N GLY A 42 -7.62 -2.40 -8.15
CA GLY A 42 -8.88 -1.93 -8.68
C GLY A 42 -10.08 -2.06 -7.75
N GLU A 43 -9.88 -2.62 -6.56
CA GLU A 43 -10.98 -2.82 -5.61
C GLU A 43 -10.73 -2.03 -4.33
N ILE A 44 -11.76 -1.41 -3.78
CA ILE A 44 -11.65 -0.68 -2.53
C ILE A 44 -11.28 -1.65 -1.41
N ASP A 45 -10.28 -1.27 -0.63
CA ASP A 45 -9.85 -2.08 0.51
C ASP A 45 -9.55 -1.14 1.68
N ASP A 46 -10.17 -1.40 2.82
CA ASP A 46 -9.99 -0.58 4.02
C ASP A 46 -9.22 -1.31 5.12
N ARG A 47 -8.62 -2.45 4.79
CA ARG A 47 -7.91 -3.26 5.78
C ARG A 47 -6.45 -2.80 5.85
N ARG A 48 -6.07 -2.19 6.97
CA ARG A 48 -4.68 -1.75 7.14
C ARG A 48 -3.70 -2.93 7.17
N GLY A 49 -4.18 -4.10 7.52
CA GLY A 49 -3.36 -5.31 7.56
C GLY A 49 -3.31 -6.08 6.25
N ARG A 50 -3.94 -5.57 5.18
CA ARG A 50 -3.89 -6.22 3.88
C ARG A 50 -2.45 -6.38 3.42
N LYS A 51 -2.05 -7.62 3.12
CA LYS A 51 -0.69 -7.90 2.65
C LYS A 51 -0.59 -7.60 1.17
N LEU A 52 0.42 -6.81 0.82
CA LEU A 52 0.71 -6.42 -0.56
C LEU A 52 2.01 -7.07 -0.98
N ARG A 53 1.96 -7.75 -2.12
CA ARG A 53 3.10 -8.49 -2.63
C ARG A 53 3.51 -7.99 -4.01
N ASN A 54 4.60 -8.52 -4.50
CA ASN A 54 5.10 -8.16 -5.82
C ASN A 54 3.98 -8.21 -6.86
N GLY A 55 3.84 -7.13 -7.61
CA GLY A 55 2.83 -7.01 -8.65
C GLY A 55 1.52 -6.35 -8.23
N ASP A 56 1.30 -6.18 -6.92
CA ASP A 56 0.08 -5.52 -6.47
C ASP A 56 0.15 -4.03 -6.76
N VAL A 57 -0.97 -3.47 -7.22
CA VAL A 57 -1.07 -2.05 -7.55
C VAL A 57 -2.05 -1.40 -6.59
N VAL A 58 -1.62 -0.29 -6.01
CA VAL A 58 -2.44 0.46 -5.04
C VAL A 58 -2.64 1.87 -5.57
N ASN A 59 -3.89 2.30 -5.61
CA ASN A 59 -4.25 3.66 -5.99
C ASN A 59 -4.75 4.39 -4.74
N ILE A 60 -4.03 5.44 -4.36
CA ILE A 60 -4.38 6.28 -3.22
C ILE A 60 -4.79 7.63 -3.79
N PRO A 61 -6.10 7.90 -3.95
CA PRO A 61 -6.56 9.15 -4.56
C PRO A 61 -6.00 10.36 -3.84
N GLY A 62 -5.49 11.31 -4.61
CA GLY A 62 -4.88 12.51 -4.05
C GLY A 62 -3.40 12.34 -3.72
N VAL A 63 -2.90 11.12 -3.70
CA VAL A 63 -1.49 10.83 -3.41
C VAL A 63 -0.80 10.24 -4.63
N GLY A 64 -1.38 9.20 -5.23
CA GLY A 64 -0.82 8.59 -6.42
C GLY A 64 -1.12 7.12 -6.53
N ARG A 65 -0.55 6.53 -7.57
CA ARG A 65 -0.65 5.09 -7.83
C ARG A 65 0.72 4.46 -7.67
N PHE A 66 0.74 3.31 -7.03
CA PHE A 66 1.99 2.65 -6.67
C PHE A 66 1.93 1.17 -7.01
N ARG A 67 3.05 0.63 -7.48
CA ARG A 67 3.16 -0.80 -7.73
C ARG A 67 4.21 -1.37 -6.79
N ILE A 68 3.87 -2.48 -6.16
CA ILE A 68 4.81 -3.15 -5.27
C ILE A 68 5.76 -4.00 -6.12
N VAL A 69 7.05 -3.81 -5.89
CA VAL A 69 8.09 -4.56 -6.58
C VAL A 69 8.91 -5.28 -5.53
N GLY A 70 8.79 -6.60 -5.49
CA GLY A 70 9.55 -7.41 -4.54
C GLY A 70 10.86 -7.84 -5.14
N GLU A 71 11.95 -7.62 -4.40
CA GLU A 71 13.26 -8.07 -4.83
C GLU A 71 13.52 -9.53 -4.51
N ILE A 72 12.75 -10.06 -3.54
CA ILE A 72 12.87 -11.47 -3.17
C ILE A 72 12.01 -12.27 -4.11
N GLU A 73 12.64 -13.15 -4.87
CA GLU A 73 11.93 -13.98 -5.81
C GLU A 73 11.73 -15.36 -5.25
N ALA A 74 10.51 -15.86 -5.40
CA ALA A 74 10.19 -17.25 -5.04
C ALA A 74 10.59 -18.11 -6.22
N GLU A 75 11.52 -18.99 -6.02
CA GLU A 75 11.99 -19.90 -7.07
C GLU A 75 11.26 -21.23 -7.00
#